data_ddae069b0bc92624167a2ff6cef6b247
#
_entry.id   ddae069b0bc92624167a2ff6cef6b247
#
_cell.length_a   1.000
_cell.length_b   1.000
_cell.length_c   1.000
_cell.angle_alpha   90.00
_cell.angle_beta   90.00
_cell.angle_gamma   90.00
#
_symmetry.space_group_name_H-M   'P 1'
#
loop_
_entity.id
_entity.type
_entity.pdbx_description
1 polymer ?
#
loop_
_entity_poly.entity_id
_entity_poly.type
_entity_poly.pdbx_seq_one_letter_code
_entity_poly.pdbx_strand_id
1 'polypeptide(L)' 'MSTREQNERKYSNWEALPRGSRQYWLDVLGRQGWKARYVKEVDANEVTVRFYQEIYDDTGALVEIHHKYPVDQGHQKVTS' A
#
# COMPACT_ATOMS: atom_id res chain seq x y z
N MET A 1 -7.21 8.48 -13.61
CA MET A 1 -5.85 8.68 -13.09
C MET A 1 -5.91 9.66 -11.92
N SER A 2 -5.30 9.31 -10.79
CA SER A 2 -5.29 10.19 -9.63
C SER A 2 -4.22 11.26 -9.78
N THR A 3 -4.54 12.48 -9.32
CA THR A 3 -3.54 13.54 -9.22
C THR A 3 -2.77 13.42 -7.91
N ARG A 4 -1.64 14.13 -7.80
CA ARG A 4 -0.87 14.19 -6.58
C ARG A 4 -1.72 14.68 -5.40
N GLU A 5 -2.51 15.72 -5.62
CA GLU A 5 -3.40 16.26 -4.58
C GLU A 5 -4.44 15.25 -4.12
N GLN A 6 -5.02 14.50 -5.05
CA GLN A 6 -5.99 13.46 -4.70
C GLN A 6 -5.32 12.34 -3.89
N ASN A 7 -4.11 11.93 -4.25
CA ASN A 7 -3.38 10.92 -3.51
C ASN A 7 -3.02 11.40 -2.11
N GLU A 8 -2.56 12.63 -1.98
CA GLU A 8 -2.20 13.20 -0.67
C GLU A 8 -3.43 13.34 0.24
N ARG A 9 -4.62 13.55 -0.32
CA ARG A 9 -5.85 13.59 0.47
C ARG A 9 -6.33 12.21 0.89
N LYS A 10 -6.19 11.23 0.01
CA LYS A 10 -6.67 9.88 0.28
C LYS A 10 -5.76 9.12 1.25
N TYR A 11 -4.45 9.28 1.09
CA TYR A 11 -3.46 8.55 1.88
C TYR A 11 -2.87 9.46 2.94
N SER A 12 -2.94 9.01 4.19
CA SER A 12 -2.43 9.80 5.33
C SER A 12 -0.90 9.90 5.36
N ASN A 13 -0.21 9.02 4.66
CA ASN A 13 1.23 8.96 4.67
C ASN A 13 1.79 8.87 3.26
N TRP A 14 2.95 9.47 3.05
CA TRP A 14 3.66 9.30 1.79
C TRP A 14 5.16 9.54 1.99
N GLU A 15 5.94 9.01 1.08
CA GLU A 15 7.39 9.12 1.08
C GLU A 15 7.88 9.34 -0.34
N ALA A 16 8.84 10.26 -0.50
CA ALA A 16 9.49 10.46 -1.79
C ALA A 16 10.49 9.34 -2.03
N LEU A 17 10.46 8.79 -3.24
CA LEU A 17 11.38 7.77 -3.69
C LEU A 17 12.33 8.36 -4.73
N PRO A 18 13.42 7.66 -5.10
CA PRO A 18 14.33 8.14 -6.14
C PRO A 18 13.61 8.41 -7.47
N ARG A 19 14.14 9.36 -8.25
CA ARG A 19 13.68 9.70 -9.59
C ARG A 19 12.29 10.30 -9.64
N GLY A 20 11.87 10.97 -8.57
CA GLY A 20 10.57 11.65 -8.51
C GLY A 20 9.38 10.76 -8.26
N SER A 21 9.59 9.47 -8.02
CA SER A 21 8.53 8.55 -7.63
C SER A 21 8.07 8.82 -6.21
N ARG A 22 6.91 8.29 -5.84
CA ARG A 22 6.37 8.37 -4.48
C ARG A 22 5.72 7.07 -4.10
N GLN A 23 5.67 6.85 -2.78
CA GLN A 23 4.90 5.77 -2.19
C GLN A 23 3.90 6.39 -1.21
N TYR A 24 2.63 6.05 -1.39
CA TYR A 24 1.54 6.49 -0.52
C TYR A 24 1.03 5.28 0.26
N TRP A 25 0.63 5.48 1.53
CA TRP A 25 0.00 4.39 2.27
C TRP A 25 -0.98 4.90 3.29
N LEU A 26 -1.93 4.05 3.64
CA LEU A 26 -2.84 4.26 4.74
C LEU A 26 -3.06 2.95 5.48
N ASP A 27 -3.28 3.07 6.77
CA ASP A 27 -3.51 1.93 7.64
C ASP A 27 -4.97 1.91 8.07
N VAL A 28 -5.57 0.71 8.02
CA VAL A 28 -6.94 0.48 8.48
C VAL A 28 -6.87 -0.56 9.58
N LEU A 29 -7.36 -0.20 10.76
CA LEU A 29 -7.40 -1.12 11.89
C LEU A 29 -8.51 -2.14 11.69
N GLY A 30 -8.17 -3.40 11.86
CA GLY A 30 -9.13 -4.50 11.81
C GLY A 30 -9.53 -4.94 13.21
N ARG A 31 -10.08 -6.16 13.29
CA ARG A 31 -10.48 -6.75 14.55
C ARG A 31 -9.27 -7.35 15.28
N GLN A 32 -9.35 -7.41 16.59
CA GLN A 32 -8.38 -8.12 17.44
C GLN A 32 -6.93 -7.63 17.28
N GLY A 33 -6.78 -6.34 16.99
CA GLY A 33 -5.44 -5.75 16.83
C GLY A 33 -4.78 -5.98 15.48
N TRP A 34 -5.47 -6.58 14.54
CA TRP A 34 -4.97 -6.74 13.17
C TRP A 34 -5.07 -5.42 12.41
N LYS A 35 -4.25 -5.28 11.38
CA LYS A 35 -4.17 -4.05 10.60
C LYS A 35 -3.94 -4.38 9.13
N ALA A 36 -4.60 -3.62 8.24
CA ALA A 36 -4.34 -3.66 6.82
C ALA A 36 -3.64 -2.36 6.42
N ARG A 37 -2.57 -2.47 5.63
CA ARG A 37 -1.89 -1.32 5.04
C ARG A 37 -2.07 -1.36 3.52
N TYR A 38 -2.65 -0.30 2.98
CA TYR A 38 -2.79 -0.12 1.53
C TYR A 38 -1.66 0.75 1.05
N VAL A 39 -0.90 0.26 0.07
CA VAL A 39 0.28 0.95 -0.46
C VAL A 39 0.11 1.18 -1.95
N LYS A 40 0.29 2.43 -2.36
CA LYS A 40 0.24 2.83 -3.77
C LYS A 40 1.56 3.48 -4.14
N GLU A 41 2.22 2.93 -5.14
CA GLU A 41 3.47 3.47 -5.64
C GLU A 41 3.22 4.11 -7.01
N VAL A 42 3.69 5.33 -7.19
CA VAL A 42 3.50 6.09 -8.42
C VAL A 42 4.86 6.52 -8.98
N ASP A 43 4.92 6.75 -10.29
CA ASP A 43 6.10 7.33 -10.93
C ASP A 43 6.09 8.86 -10.82
N ALA A 44 7.07 9.51 -11.45
CA ALA A 44 7.21 10.98 -11.40
C ALA A 44 6.00 11.71 -11.99
N ASN A 45 5.22 11.06 -12.82
CA ASN A 45 4.01 11.61 -13.44
C ASN A 45 2.74 11.25 -12.70
N GLU A 46 2.84 10.71 -11.48
CA GLU A 46 1.72 10.23 -10.65
C GLU A 46 0.96 9.06 -11.29
N VAL A 47 1.59 8.34 -12.21
CA VAL A 47 1.00 7.13 -12.78
C VAL A 47 1.27 5.97 -11.82
N THR A 48 0.21 5.25 -11.45
CA THR A 48 0.34 4.10 -10.56
C THR A 48 1.18 3.01 -11.21
N VAL A 49 2.25 2.61 -10.56
CA VAL A 49 3.11 1.52 -11.01
C VAL A 49 2.88 0.25 -10.20
N ARG A 50 2.40 0.39 -8.96
CA ARG A 50 2.13 -0.75 -8.11
C ARG A 50 1.10 -0.38 -7.04
N PHE A 51 0.19 -1.32 -6.76
CA PHE A 51 -0.76 -1.17 -5.67
C PHE A 51 -0.91 -2.53 -4.98
N TYR A 52 -0.76 -2.53 -3.65
CA TYR A 52 -0.83 -3.76 -2.89
C TYR A 52 -1.36 -3.50 -1.48
N GLN A 53 -1.80 -4.57 -0.85
CA GLN A 53 -2.30 -4.57 0.51
C GLN A 53 -1.43 -5.51 1.35
N GLU A 54 -1.04 -5.03 2.52
CA GLU A 54 -0.32 -5.84 3.51
C GLU A 54 -1.22 -6.04 4.72
N ILE A 55 -1.25 -7.27 5.25
CA ILE A 55 -2.00 -7.60 6.45
C ILE A 55 -1.03 -7.94 7.56
N TYR A 56 -1.18 -7.26 8.69
CA TYR A 56 -0.37 -7.47 9.90
C TYR A 56 -1.26 -8.02 11.00
N ASP A 57 -0.75 -8.97 11.77
CA ASP A 57 -1.45 -9.52 12.92
C ASP A 57 -1.32 -8.61 14.15
N ASP A 58 -1.85 -9.04 15.26
CA ASP A 58 -1.82 -8.28 16.53
C ASP A 58 -0.43 -8.14 17.13
N THR A 59 0.54 -8.92 16.69
CA THR A 59 1.94 -8.78 17.13
C THR A 59 2.73 -7.82 16.23
N GLY A 60 2.11 -7.32 15.14
CA GLY A 60 2.79 -6.48 14.17
C GLY A 60 3.55 -7.25 13.10
N ALA A 61 3.38 -8.58 13.03
CA ALA A 61 4.03 -9.39 12.02
C ALA A 61 3.23 -9.35 10.72
N LEU A 62 3.94 -9.25 9.59
CA LEU A 62 3.33 -9.31 8.27
C LEU A 62 2.93 -10.76 7.98
N VAL A 63 1.63 -11.00 7.78
CA VAL A 63 1.10 -12.35 7.59
C VAL A 63 0.55 -12.60 6.20
N GLU A 64 0.21 -11.53 5.45
CA GLU A 64 -0.41 -11.69 4.14
C GLU A 64 -0.10 -10.49 3.26
N ILE A 65 0.05 -10.71 1.96
CA ILE A 65 0.21 -9.66 0.95
C ILE A 65 -0.75 -9.96 -0.20
N HIS A 66 -1.40 -8.91 -0.71
CA HIS A 66 -2.24 -8.98 -1.89
C HIS A 66 -1.79 -7.92 -2.88
N HIS A 67 -1.05 -8.32 -3.91
CA HIS A 67 -0.69 -7.43 -5.01
C HIS A 67 -1.89 -7.30 -5.94
N LYS A 68 -2.36 -6.06 -6.13
CA LYS A 68 -3.58 -5.77 -6.91
C LYS A 68 -3.29 -5.17 -8.28
N TYR A 69 -2.14 -4.53 -8.44
CA TYR A 69 -1.77 -3.86 -9.68
C TYR A 69 -0.25 -3.95 -9.85
N PRO A 70 0.28 -4.18 -11.05
CA PRO A 70 -0.42 -4.26 -12.35
C PRO A 70 -1.22 -5.55 -12.56
N VAL A 71 -0.97 -6.60 -11.79
CA VAL A 71 -1.70 -7.86 -11.90
C VAL A 71 -2.21 -8.25 -10.53
N ASP A 72 -3.52 -8.53 -10.42
CA ASP A 72 -4.09 -9.01 -9.17
C ASP A 72 -3.69 -10.46 -8.95
N GLN A 73 -2.92 -10.72 -7.90
CA GLN A 73 -2.38 -12.03 -7.57
C GLN A 73 -3.13 -12.71 -6.43
N GLY A 74 -4.20 -12.07 -5.92
CA GLY A 74 -4.90 -12.56 -4.76
C GLY A 74 -4.08 -12.45 -3.48
N HIS A 75 -4.64 -12.90 -2.37
CA HIS A 75 -3.96 -12.88 -1.09
C HIS A 75 -2.92 -14.00 -1.02
N GLN A 76 -1.69 -13.64 -0.71
CA GLN A 76 -0.59 -14.58 -0.57
C GLN A 76 -0.09 -14.54 0.88
N LYS A 77 -0.05 -15.70 1.50
CA LYS A 77 0.43 -15.80 2.88
C LYS A 77 1.94 -15.70 2.92
N VAL A 78 2.43 -14.92 3.86
CA VAL A 78 3.85 -14.82 4.14
C VAL A 78 4.21 -15.94 5.11
N THR A 79 5.12 -16.81 4.70
CA THR A 79 5.61 -17.88 5.55
C THR A 79 6.95 -17.46 6.13
N SER A 80 7.08 -17.63 7.42
CA SER A 80 8.34 -17.35 8.12
C SER A 80 9.28 -18.56 8.02
#